data_05ee63e9690cb1b82bcfc9deda7efa3d
#
_entry.id   05ee63e9690cb1b82bcfc9deda7efa3d
#
_cell.length_a   1.000
_cell.length_b   1.000
_cell.length_c   1.000
_cell.angle_alpha   90.00
_cell.angle_beta   90.00
_cell.angle_gamma   90.00
#
_symmetry.space_group_name_H-M   'P 1'
#
loop_
_entity.id
_entity.type
_entity.pdbx_description
1 polymer ?
#
loop_
_entity_poly.entity_id
_entity_poly.type
_entity_poly.pdbx_seq_one_letter_code
_entity_poly.pdbx_strand_id
1 'polypeptide(L)'
;MTFPKQLLGKWRLVESKGFDEYMKEVGVGMALRKMAGMAKPDVYISENGDVITIKTESTIKTTQFSFKLGEKFDETTADGRKTQTLCTLDNDTLIQLQAWDGKESTITRKVEDGKLLVDCVMNNVTCHRVYEKAE
;
A
#
# COMPACT_ATOMS: atom_id res chain seq x y z
N MET A 1 20.76 -2.66 4.38
CA MET A 1 19.90 -1.48 4.34
C MET A 1 18.90 -1.53 5.47
N THR A 2 18.76 -0.45 6.21
CA THR A 2 17.92 -0.41 7.39
C THR A 2 16.55 0.16 7.06
N PHE A 3 15.50 -0.54 7.48
CA PHE A 3 14.14 -0.07 7.25
C PHE A 3 13.85 1.13 8.16
N PRO A 4 13.24 2.21 7.62
CA PRO A 4 12.96 3.40 8.43
C PRO A 4 12.03 3.10 9.60
N LYS A 5 12.49 3.39 10.82
CA LYS A 5 11.70 3.09 12.02
C LYS A 5 10.43 3.91 12.09
N GLN A 6 10.40 5.10 11.50
CA GLN A 6 9.21 5.93 11.53
C GLN A 6 8.05 5.34 10.76
N LEU A 7 8.31 4.41 9.83
CA LEU A 7 7.24 3.73 9.10
C LEU A 7 6.55 2.65 9.93
N LEU A 8 7.21 2.15 10.96
CA LEU A 8 6.69 1.03 11.75
C LEU A 8 5.54 1.46 12.65
N GLY A 9 4.59 0.55 12.87
CA GLY A 9 3.49 0.76 13.80
C GLY A 9 2.13 0.61 13.18
N LYS A 10 1.13 1.11 13.89
CA LYS A 10 -0.27 1.06 13.45
C LYS A 10 -0.70 2.42 12.94
N TRP A 11 -1.32 2.44 11.79
CA TRP A 11 -1.73 3.65 11.09
C TRP A 11 -3.21 3.57 10.75
N ARG A 12 -3.94 4.69 10.86
CA ARG A 12 -5.36 4.75 10.55
C ARG A 12 -5.61 5.75 9.45
N LEU A 13 -6.40 5.36 8.45
CA LEU A 13 -6.73 6.23 7.32
C LEU A 13 -7.57 7.42 7.79
N VAL A 14 -7.15 8.63 7.43
CA VAL A 14 -7.88 9.85 7.76
C VAL A 14 -8.25 10.67 6.54
N GLU A 15 -7.60 10.45 5.41
CA GLU A 15 -7.89 11.22 4.19
C GLU A 15 -7.58 10.36 2.97
N SER A 16 -8.43 10.46 1.94
CA SER A 16 -8.22 9.73 0.70
C SER A 16 -8.75 10.54 -0.46
N LYS A 17 -7.94 10.68 -1.52
CA LYS A 17 -8.32 11.36 -2.76
C LYS A 17 -7.92 10.51 -3.94
N GLY A 18 -8.83 10.34 -4.92
CA GLY A 18 -8.52 9.65 -6.14
C GLY A 18 -8.49 8.14 -6.05
N PHE A 19 -8.96 7.57 -4.95
CA PHE A 19 -8.89 6.13 -4.76
C PHE A 19 -9.80 5.38 -5.73
N ASP A 20 -11.01 5.89 -5.97
CA ASP A 20 -11.93 5.26 -6.91
C ASP A 20 -11.35 5.26 -8.33
N GLU A 21 -10.81 6.40 -8.76
CA GLU A 21 -10.20 6.51 -10.09
C GLU A 21 -9.01 5.57 -10.22
N TYR A 22 -8.20 5.49 -9.18
CA TYR A 22 -7.06 4.58 -9.19
C TYR A 22 -7.51 3.12 -9.30
N MET A 23 -8.50 2.72 -8.50
CA MET A 23 -9.02 1.35 -8.56
C MET A 23 -9.60 1.04 -9.93
N LYS A 24 -10.29 2.02 -10.53
CA LYS A 24 -10.86 1.85 -11.85
C LYS A 24 -9.76 1.64 -12.90
N GLU A 25 -8.68 2.42 -12.79
CA GLU A 25 -7.54 2.28 -13.72
C GLU A 25 -6.89 0.92 -13.59
N VAL A 26 -6.82 0.40 -12.37
CA VAL A 26 -6.26 -0.92 -12.09
C VAL A 26 -7.16 -2.04 -12.61
N GLY A 27 -8.47 -1.78 -12.73
CA GLY A 27 -9.40 -2.76 -13.26
C GLY A 27 -10.38 -3.32 -12.24
N VAL A 28 -10.50 -2.68 -11.08
CA VAL A 28 -11.42 -3.14 -10.02
C VAL A 28 -12.86 -2.82 -10.42
N GLY A 29 -13.76 -3.80 -10.26
CA GLY A 29 -15.17 -3.62 -10.59
C GLY A 29 -15.89 -2.66 -9.65
N MET A 30 -17.03 -2.16 -10.13
CA MET A 30 -17.78 -1.11 -9.42
C MET A 30 -18.20 -1.51 -7.99
N ALA A 31 -18.69 -2.73 -7.81
CA ALA A 31 -19.16 -3.16 -6.50
C ALA A 31 -18.03 -3.14 -5.47
N LEU A 32 -16.88 -3.68 -5.84
CA LEU A 32 -15.74 -3.72 -4.94
C LEU A 32 -15.18 -2.31 -4.72
N ARG A 33 -15.20 -1.45 -5.75
CA ARG A 33 -14.75 -0.05 -5.58
C ARG A 33 -15.60 0.68 -4.56
N LYS A 34 -16.92 0.49 -4.60
CA LYS A 34 -17.82 1.15 -3.65
C LYS A 34 -17.53 0.69 -2.22
N MET A 35 -17.37 -0.62 -2.03
CA MET A 35 -17.07 -1.15 -0.71
C MET A 35 -15.73 -0.64 -0.21
N ALA A 36 -14.70 -0.69 -1.05
CA ALA A 36 -13.36 -0.26 -0.66
C ALA A 36 -13.30 1.24 -0.38
N GLY A 37 -14.08 2.02 -1.14
CA GLY A 37 -14.10 3.47 -0.95
C GLY A 37 -14.72 3.91 0.37
N MET A 38 -15.56 3.08 0.97
CA MET A 38 -16.18 3.37 2.26
C MET A 38 -15.36 2.84 3.43
N ALA A 39 -14.38 1.99 3.17
CA ALA A 39 -13.57 1.40 4.22
C ALA A 39 -12.57 2.41 4.76
N LYS A 40 -12.33 2.34 6.07
CA LYS A 40 -11.28 3.11 6.70
C LYS A 40 -10.33 2.12 7.36
N PRO A 41 -9.38 1.59 6.59
CA PRO A 41 -8.53 0.54 7.09
C PRO A 41 -7.48 1.03 8.08
N ASP A 42 -7.06 0.11 8.92
CA ASP A 42 -5.87 0.27 9.74
C ASP A 42 -4.74 -0.48 9.02
N VAL A 43 -3.56 0.10 9.03
CA VAL A 43 -2.38 -0.50 8.43
C VAL A 43 -1.34 -0.74 9.50
N TYR A 44 -0.80 -1.95 9.54
CA TYR A 44 0.22 -2.34 10.50
C TYR A 44 1.49 -2.63 9.73
N ILE A 45 2.56 -1.89 10.02
CA ILE A 45 3.86 -2.12 9.40
C ILE A 45 4.81 -2.60 10.47
N SER A 46 5.40 -3.78 10.28
CA SER A 46 6.30 -4.38 11.26
C SER A 46 7.51 -4.97 10.56
N GLU A 47 8.56 -5.19 11.35
CA GLU A 47 9.76 -5.85 10.83
C GLU A 47 10.22 -6.94 11.78
N ASN A 48 10.77 -7.99 11.19
CA ASN A 48 11.34 -9.10 11.94
C ASN A 48 12.63 -9.50 11.22
N GLY A 49 13.77 -9.02 11.75
CA GLY A 49 15.02 -9.17 11.03
C GLY A 49 14.98 -8.35 9.76
N ASP A 50 15.18 -8.98 8.61
CA ASP A 50 15.13 -8.31 7.32
C ASP A 50 13.79 -8.50 6.60
N VAL A 51 12.82 -9.09 7.28
CA VAL A 51 11.47 -9.32 6.71
C VAL A 51 10.53 -8.23 7.19
N ILE A 52 9.91 -7.54 6.24
CA ILE A 52 8.92 -6.49 6.52
C ILE A 52 7.54 -7.05 6.23
N THR A 53 6.58 -6.79 7.12
CA THR A 53 5.20 -7.21 6.93
C THR A 53 4.29 -6.00 6.93
N ILE A 54 3.41 -5.89 5.94
CA ILE A 54 2.39 -4.85 5.87
C ILE A 54 1.04 -5.55 5.89
N LYS A 55 0.25 -5.26 6.93
CA LYS A 55 -1.08 -5.83 7.11
C LYS A 55 -2.10 -4.70 7.03
N THR A 56 -3.13 -4.90 6.22
CA THR A 56 -4.21 -3.93 6.08
C THR A 56 -5.49 -4.58 6.58
N GLU A 57 -6.12 -3.95 7.56
CA GLU A 57 -7.29 -4.47 8.26
C GLU A 57 -8.47 -3.54 8.09
N SER A 58 -9.58 -4.05 7.58
CA SER A 58 -10.81 -3.27 7.48
C SER A 58 -11.99 -4.18 7.80
N THR A 59 -13.18 -3.58 7.89
CA THR A 59 -14.40 -4.36 8.15
C THR A 59 -14.75 -5.28 6.98
N ILE A 60 -14.20 -5.02 5.81
CA ILE A 60 -14.48 -5.79 4.60
C ILE A 60 -13.50 -6.93 4.45
N LYS A 61 -12.24 -6.68 4.67
CA LYS A 61 -11.19 -7.65 4.37
C LYS A 61 -9.92 -7.34 5.11
N THR A 62 -9.18 -8.37 5.46
CA THR A 62 -7.84 -8.24 6.02
C THR A 62 -6.86 -8.89 5.06
N THR A 63 -5.84 -8.16 4.67
CA THR A 63 -4.77 -8.67 3.81
C THR A 63 -3.43 -8.40 4.44
N GLN A 64 -2.44 -9.23 4.11
CA GLN A 64 -1.07 -8.94 4.52
C GLN A 64 -0.10 -9.55 3.54
N PHE A 65 1.06 -8.94 3.45
CA PHE A 65 2.16 -9.49 2.67
C PHE A 65 3.46 -9.19 3.38
N SER A 66 4.44 -10.05 3.14
CA SER A 66 5.76 -9.92 3.74
C SER A 66 6.80 -9.94 2.64
N PHE A 67 7.88 -9.19 2.83
CA PHE A 67 8.90 -9.07 1.79
C PHE A 67 10.25 -8.72 2.39
N LYS A 68 11.28 -8.91 1.59
CA LYS A 68 12.62 -8.41 1.88
C LYS A 68 12.93 -7.33 0.85
N LEU A 69 13.54 -6.26 1.31
CA LEU A 69 13.88 -5.15 0.42
C LEU A 69 14.79 -5.64 -0.71
N GLY A 70 14.45 -5.23 -1.94
CA GLY A 70 15.23 -5.56 -3.12
C GLY A 70 15.02 -6.94 -3.71
N GLU A 71 14.07 -7.72 -3.16
CA GLU A 71 13.77 -9.07 -3.66
C GLU A 71 12.35 -9.15 -4.19
N LYS A 72 12.19 -9.64 -5.41
CA LYS A 72 10.86 -9.81 -5.99
C LYS A 72 10.10 -10.91 -5.28
N PHE A 73 8.80 -10.74 -5.17
CA PHE A 73 7.93 -11.74 -4.56
C PHE A 73 6.56 -11.74 -5.23
N ASP A 74 5.83 -12.84 -5.04
CA ASP A 74 4.46 -12.95 -5.54
C ASP A 74 3.51 -12.32 -4.52
N GLU A 75 2.70 -11.39 -4.99
CA GLU A 75 1.73 -10.73 -4.13
C GLU A 75 0.32 -11.00 -4.67
N THR A 76 -0.62 -11.31 -3.76
CA THR A 76 -2.04 -11.32 -4.10
C THR A 76 -2.64 -10.09 -3.46
N THR A 77 -3.11 -9.17 -4.29
CA THR A 77 -3.62 -7.89 -3.80
C THR A 77 -5.02 -8.04 -3.20
N ALA A 78 -5.49 -6.97 -2.53
CA ALA A 78 -6.80 -6.98 -1.90
C ALA A 78 -7.93 -7.21 -2.90
N ASP A 79 -7.74 -6.76 -4.14
CA ASP A 79 -8.73 -6.94 -5.20
C ASP A 79 -8.53 -8.24 -6.00
N GLY A 80 -7.58 -9.08 -5.57
CA GLY A 80 -7.41 -10.41 -6.16
C GLY A 80 -6.41 -10.53 -7.29
N ARG A 81 -5.72 -9.45 -7.65
CA ARG A 81 -4.69 -9.55 -8.69
C ARG A 81 -3.47 -10.28 -8.16
N LYS A 82 -2.83 -11.04 -9.03
CA LYS A 82 -1.56 -11.69 -8.70
C LYS A 82 -0.46 -10.94 -9.41
N THR A 83 0.42 -10.32 -8.63
CA THR A 83 1.46 -9.46 -9.17
C THR A 83 2.84 -9.96 -8.79
N GLN A 84 3.82 -9.59 -9.63
CA GLN A 84 5.22 -9.70 -9.27
C GLN A 84 5.58 -8.36 -8.67
N THR A 85 5.98 -8.35 -7.42
CA THR A 85 6.15 -7.13 -6.65
C THR A 85 7.57 -6.97 -6.16
N LEU A 86 8.07 -5.74 -6.19
CA LEU A 86 9.39 -5.40 -5.70
C LEU A 86 9.29 -4.16 -4.81
N CYS A 87 9.81 -4.28 -3.59
CA CYS A 87 9.83 -3.16 -2.66
C CYS A 87 11.27 -2.70 -2.43
N THR A 88 11.49 -1.41 -2.59
CA THR A 88 12.80 -0.78 -2.41
C THR A 88 12.67 0.47 -1.58
N LEU A 89 13.79 1.00 -1.09
CA LEU A 89 13.84 2.25 -0.36
C LEU A 89 14.58 3.31 -1.15
N ASP A 90 14.05 4.54 -1.10
CA ASP A 90 14.70 5.72 -1.66
C ASP A 90 14.54 6.85 -0.65
N ASN A 91 15.60 7.17 0.10
CA ASN A 91 15.57 8.24 1.11
C ASN A 91 14.40 8.11 2.08
N ASP A 92 14.26 6.93 2.70
CA ASP A 92 13.21 6.63 3.68
C ASP A 92 11.81 6.57 3.08
N THR A 93 11.68 6.60 1.76
CA THR A 93 10.41 6.34 1.07
C THR A 93 10.41 4.89 0.63
N LEU A 94 9.37 4.16 1.03
CA LEU A 94 9.20 2.78 0.62
C LEU A 94 8.45 2.77 -0.71
N ILE A 95 9.06 2.16 -1.72
CA ILE A 95 8.50 2.11 -3.07
C ILE A 95 8.11 0.67 -3.38
N GLN A 96 6.84 0.44 -3.67
CA GLN A 96 6.31 -0.88 -4.02
C GLN A 96 5.89 -0.85 -5.49
N LEU A 97 6.58 -1.62 -6.31
CA LEU A 97 6.27 -1.72 -7.73
C LEU A 97 5.55 -3.04 -7.98
N GLN A 98 4.34 -2.97 -8.50
CA GLN A 98 3.53 -4.14 -8.84
C GLN A 98 3.46 -4.28 -10.36
N ALA A 99 3.74 -5.49 -10.86
CA ALA A 99 3.66 -5.76 -12.30
C ALA A 99 2.79 -6.99 -12.54
N TRP A 100 1.86 -6.89 -13.48
CA TRP A 100 0.97 -7.99 -13.85
C TRP A 100 0.40 -7.74 -15.24
N ASP A 101 0.28 -8.80 -16.03
CA ASP A 101 -0.37 -8.76 -17.35
C ASP A 101 0.09 -7.58 -18.23
N GLY A 102 1.39 -7.27 -18.20
CA GLY A 102 1.94 -6.16 -18.98
C GLY A 102 1.63 -4.78 -18.43
N LYS A 103 1.09 -4.70 -17.21
CA LYS A 103 0.73 -3.45 -16.54
C LYS A 103 1.61 -3.24 -15.31
N GLU A 104 1.68 -2.01 -14.85
CA GLU A 104 2.45 -1.66 -13.65
C GLU A 104 1.73 -0.62 -12.82
N SER A 105 1.87 -0.74 -11.50
CA SER A 105 1.40 0.28 -10.57
C SER A 105 2.48 0.48 -9.51
N THR A 106 2.64 1.74 -9.07
CA THR A 106 3.63 2.08 -8.06
C THR A 106 2.93 2.66 -6.84
N ILE A 107 3.26 2.13 -5.67
CA ILE A 107 2.74 2.60 -4.40
C ILE A 107 3.93 3.08 -3.57
N THR A 108 3.89 4.35 -3.14
CA THR A 108 4.95 4.89 -2.30
C THR A 108 4.41 5.20 -0.92
N ARG A 109 5.24 5.00 0.10
CA ARG A 109 4.89 5.26 1.49
C ARG A 109 6.02 5.99 2.16
N LYS A 110 5.70 7.12 2.79
CA LYS A 110 6.69 7.89 3.55
C LYS A 110 6.01 8.55 4.74
N VAL A 111 6.80 8.93 5.73
CA VAL A 111 6.30 9.66 6.89
C VAL A 111 6.74 11.11 6.79
N GLU A 112 5.80 12.02 6.96
CA GLU A 112 6.06 13.44 6.92
C GLU A 112 5.17 14.12 7.95
N ASP A 113 5.75 14.91 8.83
CA ASP A 113 5.03 15.59 9.92
C ASP A 113 4.21 14.62 10.77
N GLY A 114 4.76 13.43 11.01
CA GLY A 114 4.11 12.42 11.84
C GLY A 114 2.98 11.66 11.18
N LYS A 115 2.76 11.86 9.88
CA LYS A 115 1.69 11.19 9.15
C LYS A 115 2.28 10.28 8.08
N LEU A 116 1.60 9.17 7.84
CA LEU A 116 1.98 8.27 6.76
C LEU A 116 1.28 8.73 5.49
N LEU A 117 2.07 9.09 4.49
CA LEU A 117 1.56 9.51 3.19
C LEU A 117 1.73 8.37 2.20
N VAL A 118 0.65 7.98 1.54
CA VAL A 118 0.65 6.88 0.58
C VAL A 118 0.14 7.39 -0.75
N ASP A 119 0.96 7.26 -1.79
CA ASP A 119 0.56 7.60 -3.16
C ASP A 119 0.51 6.33 -3.98
N CYS A 120 -0.59 6.14 -4.71
CA CYS A 120 -0.77 5.01 -5.60
C CYS A 120 -0.90 5.56 -7.00
N VAL A 121 -0.03 5.12 -7.92
CA VAL A 121 0.01 5.66 -9.27
C VAL A 121 -0.10 4.54 -10.29
N MET A 122 -0.98 4.73 -11.26
CA MET A 122 -1.04 3.87 -12.44
C MET A 122 -1.38 4.73 -13.64
N ASN A 123 -0.49 4.69 -14.64
CA ASN A 123 -0.62 5.55 -15.83
C ASN A 123 -0.70 7.02 -15.39
N ASN A 124 -1.73 7.75 -15.77
CA ASN A 124 -1.89 9.16 -15.40
C ASN A 124 -2.77 9.37 -14.17
N VAL A 125 -3.11 8.30 -13.47
CA VAL A 125 -4.02 8.37 -12.33
C VAL A 125 -3.23 8.25 -11.03
N THR A 126 -3.44 9.21 -10.12
CA THR A 126 -2.76 9.22 -8.83
C THR A 126 -3.79 9.27 -7.71
N CYS A 127 -3.61 8.40 -6.72
CA CYS A 127 -4.40 8.37 -5.50
C CYS A 127 -3.52 8.82 -4.34
N HIS A 128 -4.03 9.73 -3.51
CA HIS A 128 -3.33 10.21 -2.31
C HIS A 128 -4.09 9.76 -1.08
N ARG A 129 -3.42 9.10 -0.15
CA ARG A 129 -4.03 8.68 1.09
C ARG A 129 -3.15 9.10 2.25
N VAL A 130 -3.79 9.59 3.32
CA VAL A 130 -3.08 10.05 4.52
C VAL A 130 -3.55 9.23 5.70
N TYR A 131 -2.59 8.73 6.47
CA TYR A 131 -2.86 7.95 7.67
C TYR A 131 -2.22 8.64 8.87
N GLU A 132 -2.89 8.54 10.02
CA GLU A 132 -2.35 9.03 11.28
C GLU A 132 -1.90 7.87 12.15
N LYS A 133 -0.92 8.11 13.00
CA LYS A 133 -0.47 7.11 13.96
C LYS A 133 -1.62 6.76 14.88
N ALA A 134 -1.94 5.49 14.99
CA ALA A 134 -3.12 5.04 15.74
C ALA A 134 -2.77 4.48 17.10
N GLU A 135 -1.47 4.53 17.52
CA GLU A 135 -1.18 3.89 18.77
C GLU A 135 0.12 4.24 19.39
#